data_658e92c9968f2502a5b0bcf908487ec2
#
_entry.id   658e92c9968f2502a5b0bcf908487ec2
#
_cell.length_a   1.000
_cell.length_b   1.000
_cell.length_c   1.000
_cell.angle_alpha   90.00
_cell.angle_beta   90.00
_cell.angle_gamma   90.00
#
_symmetry.space_group_name_H-M   'P 1'
#
loop_
_entity.id
_entity.type
_entity.pdbx_description
1 polymer ?
#
loop_
_entity_poly.entity_id
_entity_poly.type
_entity_poly.pdbx_seq_one_letter_code
_entity_poly.pdbx_strand_id
1 'polypeptide(L)'
;MVHDIVSFKKIWILHLFCLLLPHHLHPMKQTNEYIDLIKAHSEELRTQFGVRQLRLFGSVSRGEQHEGSDVDVCVDMAPRIYLVSRLQRYLEQLLGCNVDVIRKHKHMNPYLLQNIENDGICVFGEA
;
A
#
# COMPACT_ATOMS: atom_id res chain seq x y z
N MET A 1 17.71 6.27 -23.10
CA MET A 1 17.30 4.87 -23.29
C MET A 1 18.14 3.90 -22.49
N VAL A 2 19.45 3.91 -22.65
CA VAL A 2 20.34 3.00 -21.91
C VAL A 2 20.30 3.29 -20.40
N HIS A 3 20.17 4.55 -20.01
CA HIS A 3 20.05 4.97 -18.61
C HIS A 3 18.80 4.42 -17.93
N ASP A 4 17.67 4.38 -18.61
CA ASP A 4 16.41 3.89 -18.04
C ASP A 4 16.45 2.40 -17.76
N ILE A 5 17.08 1.64 -18.63
CA ILE A 5 17.21 0.19 -18.47
C ILE A 5 18.13 -0.15 -17.28
N VAL A 6 19.25 0.56 -17.14
CA VAL A 6 20.19 0.37 -16.03
C VAL A 6 19.56 0.77 -14.71
N SER A 7 18.83 1.89 -14.67
CA SER A 7 18.12 2.37 -13.51
C SER A 7 17.01 1.39 -13.08
N PHE A 8 16.27 0.85 -14.05
CA PHE A 8 15.22 -0.13 -13.83
C PHE A 8 15.78 -1.44 -13.24
N LYS A 9 16.88 -1.94 -13.76
CA LYS A 9 17.53 -3.14 -13.23
C LYS A 9 18.04 -2.93 -11.81
N LYS A 10 18.55 -1.76 -11.51
CA LYS A 10 19.04 -1.40 -10.19
C LYS A 10 17.91 -1.38 -9.16
N ILE A 11 16.78 -0.82 -9.51
CA ILE A 11 15.58 -0.81 -8.67
C ILE A 11 15.07 -2.24 -8.44
N TRP A 12 15.07 -3.07 -9.47
CA TRP A 12 14.65 -4.46 -9.39
C TRP A 12 15.53 -5.29 -8.44
N ILE A 13 16.84 -5.12 -8.53
CA ILE A 13 17.79 -5.82 -7.67
C ILE A 13 17.62 -5.39 -6.22
N LEU A 14 17.45 -4.09 -5.96
CA LEU A 14 17.20 -3.57 -4.62
C LEU A 14 15.88 -4.09 -4.04
N HIS A 15 14.85 -4.15 -4.86
CA HIS A 15 13.55 -4.69 -4.47
C HIS A 15 13.62 -6.18 -4.14
N LEU A 16 14.31 -6.97 -4.96
CA LEU A 16 14.56 -8.38 -4.72
C LEU A 16 15.37 -8.59 -3.45
N PHE A 17 16.37 -7.76 -3.20
CA PHE A 17 17.18 -7.83 -1.99
C PHE A 17 16.33 -7.58 -0.74
N CYS A 18 15.44 -6.59 -0.78
CA CYS A 18 14.51 -6.30 0.32
C CYS A 18 13.56 -7.47 0.58
N LEU A 19 13.09 -8.16 -0.48
CA LEU A 19 12.20 -9.31 -0.34
C LEU A 19 12.87 -10.51 0.32
N LEU A 20 14.18 -10.65 0.19
CA LEU A 20 14.95 -11.74 0.78
C LEU A 20 15.31 -11.51 2.25
N LEU A 21 15.18 -10.29 2.74
CA LEU A 21 15.49 -9.97 4.14
C LEU A 21 14.35 -10.41 5.06
N PRO A 22 14.68 -10.84 6.30
CA PRO A 22 13.66 -11.03 7.32
C PRO A 22 12.85 -9.73 7.52
N HIS A 23 11.58 -9.89 7.87
CA HIS A 23 10.64 -8.78 7.95
C HIS A 23 11.13 -7.62 8.83
N HIS A 24 11.75 -7.95 9.97
CA HIS A 24 12.27 -6.97 10.92
C HIS A 24 13.53 -6.22 10.44
N LEU A 25 14.16 -6.67 9.35
CA LEU A 25 15.34 -6.04 8.77
C LEU A 25 15.02 -5.16 7.56
N HIS A 26 13.74 -5.10 7.16
CA HIS A 26 13.33 -4.22 6.07
C HIS A 26 13.45 -2.77 6.50
N PRO A 27 14.09 -1.90 5.68
CA PRO A 27 14.20 -0.49 6.03
C PRO A 27 12.83 0.17 6.10
N MET A 28 12.62 0.97 7.13
CA MET A 28 11.39 1.72 7.30
C MET A 28 11.33 2.86 6.30
N LYS A 29 10.22 2.96 5.58
CA LYS A 29 10.02 4.01 4.58
C LYS A 29 9.31 5.21 5.19
N GLN A 30 9.50 6.36 4.59
CA GLN A 30 8.73 7.56 4.92
C GLN A 30 7.34 7.46 4.28
N THR A 31 6.38 8.18 4.84
CA THR A 31 5.00 8.18 4.34
C THR A 31 4.92 8.49 2.84
N ASN A 32 5.67 9.49 2.39
CA ASN A 32 5.70 9.87 0.99
C ASN A 32 6.22 8.76 0.07
N GLU A 33 7.15 7.96 0.55
CA GLU A 33 7.69 6.84 -0.22
C GLU A 33 6.63 5.76 -0.46
N TYR A 34 5.83 5.46 0.55
CA TYR A 34 4.70 4.54 0.42
C TYR A 34 3.67 5.07 -0.58
N ILE A 35 3.33 6.35 -0.46
CA ILE A 35 2.36 7.01 -1.35
C ILE A 35 2.85 6.96 -2.79
N ASP A 36 4.11 7.31 -3.03
CA ASP A 36 4.69 7.33 -4.38
C ASP A 36 4.72 5.94 -5.01
N LEU A 37 5.07 4.91 -4.24
CA LEU A 37 5.06 3.53 -4.73
C LEU A 37 3.66 3.07 -5.14
N ILE A 38 2.67 3.36 -4.33
CA ILE A 38 1.29 2.99 -4.62
C ILE A 38 0.78 3.76 -5.84
N LYS A 39 1.06 5.05 -5.93
CA LYS A 39 0.67 5.87 -7.08
C LYS A 39 1.30 5.36 -8.38
N ALA A 40 2.56 4.97 -8.33
CA ALA A 40 3.27 4.44 -9.49
C ALA A 40 2.62 3.16 -10.04
N HIS A 41 1.94 2.40 -9.18
CA HIS A 41 1.28 1.15 -9.53
C HIS A 41 -0.25 1.27 -9.55
N SER A 42 -0.80 2.49 -9.54
CA SER A 42 -2.24 2.72 -9.51
C SER A 42 -2.98 2.11 -10.69
N GLU A 43 -2.38 2.12 -11.88
CA GLU A 43 -2.95 1.51 -13.08
C GLU A 43 -3.15 0.00 -12.90
N GLU A 44 -2.15 -0.67 -12.38
CA GLU A 44 -2.24 -2.11 -12.11
C GLU A 44 -3.29 -2.42 -11.04
N LEU A 45 -3.36 -1.59 -10.01
CA LEU A 45 -4.35 -1.75 -8.95
C LEU A 45 -5.76 -1.61 -9.49
N ARG A 46 -5.98 -0.66 -10.39
CA ARG A 46 -7.29 -0.47 -11.03
C ARG A 46 -7.65 -1.61 -11.96
N THR A 47 -6.73 -2.04 -12.81
CA THR A 47 -7.02 -3.02 -13.87
C THR A 47 -7.01 -4.46 -13.36
N GLN A 48 -6.07 -4.83 -12.51
CA GLN A 48 -5.94 -6.21 -12.03
C GLN A 48 -6.82 -6.51 -10.82
N PHE A 49 -7.01 -5.54 -9.94
CA PHE A 49 -7.76 -5.75 -8.69
C PHE A 49 -9.08 -5.00 -8.65
N GLY A 50 -9.33 -4.11 -9.61
CA GLY A 50 -10.54 -3.31 -9.64
C GLY A 50 -10.64 -2.31 -8.49
N VAL A 51 -9.51 -1.84 -7.98
CA VAL A 51 -9.47 -0.85 -6.91
C VAL A 51 -9.85 0.51 -7.49
N ARG A 52 -10.94 1.09 -6.98
CA ARG A 52 -11.43 2.41 -7.42
C ARG A 52 -10.82 3.53 -6.62
N GLN A 53 -10.58 3.31 -5.33
CA GLN A 53 -10.00 4.28 -4.43
C GLN A 53 -9.13 3.56 -3.41
N LEU A 54 -8.01 4.16 -3.06
CA LEU A 54 -7.13 3.67 -2.02
C LEU A 54 -6.75 4.82 -1.09
N ARG A 55 -6.96 4.63 0.19
CA ARG A 55 -6.58 5.56 1.24
C ARG A 55 -5.59 4.89 2.17
N LEU A 56 -4.55 5.63 2.52
CA LEU A 56 -3.58 5.22 3.53
C LEU A 56 -4.03 5.81 4.87
N PHE A 57 -4.09 5.00 5.92
CA PHE A 57 -4.48 5.47 7.24
C PHE A 57 -3.60 4.84 8.33
N GLY A 58 -3.89 5.13 9.59
CA GLY A 58 -3.12 4.61 10.72
C GLY A 58 -1.81 5.34 10.94
N SER A 59 -0.86 4.69 11.60
CA SER A 59 0.40 5.31 12.02
C SER A 59 1.23 5.84 10.84
N VAL A 60 1.25 5.12 9.73
CA VAL A 60 2.01 5.52 8.54
C VAL A 60 1.45 6.82 7.96
N SER A 61 0.12 6.98 7.95
CA SER A 61 -0.49 8.22 7.43
C SER A 61 -0.15 9.44 8.29
N ARG A 62 0.10 9.23 9.56
CA ARG A 62 0.45 10.30 10.50
C ARG A 62 1.96 10.54 10.60
N GLY A 63 2.77 9.74 9.89
CA GLY A 63 4.23 9.81 10.00
C GLY A 63 4.78 9.29 11.31
N GLU A 64 4.00 8.46 12.01
CA GLU A 64 4.34 7.91 13.32
C GLU A 64 4.79 6.46 13.24
N GLN A 65 5.18 5.99 12.06
CA GLN A 65 5.62 4.62 11.87
C GLN A 65 6.94 4.36 12.62
N HIS A 66 7.03 3.15 13.15
CA HIS A 66 8.22 2.65 13.81
C HIS A 66 8.62 1.31 13.19
N GLU A 67 9.77 0.77 13.59
CA GLU A 67 10.21 -0.52 13.12
C GLU A 67 9.15 -1.59 13.40
N GLY A 68 8.78 -2.34 12.36
CA GLY A 68 7.72 -3.34 12.47
C GLY A 68 6.30 -2.81 12.33
N SER A 69 6.10 -1.52 12.08
CA SER A 69 4.77 -0.97 11.83
C SER A 69 4.15 -1.56 10.56
N ASP A 70 2.85 -1.88 10.66
CA ASP A 70 2.07 -2.30 9.51
C ASP A 70 1.56 -1.08 8.75
N VAL A 71 1.40 -1.23 7.44
CA VAL A 71 0.77 -0.21 6.62
C VAL A 71 -0.71 -0.53 6.51
N ASP A 72 -1.55 0.40 6.94
CA ASP A 72 -3.01 0.24 6.91
C ASP A 72 -3.57 0.96 5.69
N VAL A 73 -4.30 0.23 4.85
CA VAL A 73 -4.95 0.79 3.66
C VAL A 73 -6.43 0.45 3.66
N CYS A 74 -7.22 1.43 3.23
CA CYS A 74 -8.65 1.24 3.00
C CYS A 74 -8.92 1.37 1.51
N VAL A 75 -9.57 0.37 0.93
CA VAL A 75 -9.81 0.30 -0.50
C VAL A 75 -11.30 0.23 -0.81
N ASP A 76 -11.69 0.86 -1.90
CA ASP A 76 -13.01 0.69 -2.50
C ASP A 76 -12.86 -0.25 -3.69
N MET A 77 -13.40 -1.46 -3.56
CA MET A 77 -13.32 -2.50 -4.58
C MET A 77 -14.47 -3.49 -4.41
N ALA A 78 -14.62 -4.39 -5.37
CA ALA A 78 -15.66 -5.42 -5.32
C ALA A 78 -15.47 -6.36 -4.11
N PRO A 79 -16.58 -6.85 -3.51
CA PRO A 79 -16.53 -7.68 -2.31
C PRO A 79 -16.14 -9.13 -2.62
N ARG A 80 -14.91 -9.34 -3.03
CA ARG A 80 -14.36 -10.67 -3.35
C ARG A 80 -13.16 -10.95 -2.46
N ILE A 81 -13.33 -11.85 -1.51
CA ILE A 81 -12.33 -12.16 -0.48
C ILE A 81 -10.98 -12.57 -1.10
N TYR A 82 -11.00 -13.43 -2.12
CA TYR A 82 -9.76 -13.87 -2.75
C TYR A 82 -9.01 -12.72 -3.42
N LEU A 83 -9.75 -11.77 -3.97
CA LEU A 83 -9.17 -10.60 -4.63
C LEU A 83 -8.53 -9.66 -3.61
N VAL A 84 -9.20 -9.48 -2.46
CA VAL A 84 -8.66 -8.69 -1.35
C VAL A 84 -7.38 -9.32 -0.82
N SER A 85 -7.35 -10.64 -0.66
CA SER A 85 -6.16 -11.36 -0.20
C SER A 85 -5.00 -11.24 -1.18
N ARG A 86 -5.28 -11.32 -2.47
CA ARG A 86 -4.26 -11.13 -3.51
C ARG A 86 -3.73 -9.70 -3.53
N LEU A 87 -4.62 -8.73 -3.33
CA LEU A 87 -4.24 -7.33 -3.22
C LEU A 87 -3.31 -7.10 -2.02
N GLN A 88 -3.63 -7.70 -0.89
CA GLN A 88 -2.80 -7.60 0.30
C GLN A 88 -1.38 -8.11 0.03
N ARG A 89 -1.25 -9.27 -0.58
CA ARG A 89 0.06 -9.83 -0.95
C ARG A 89 0.81 -8.95 -1.94
N TYR A 90 0.10 -8.43 -2.92
CA TYR A 90 0.69 -7.53 -3.91
C TYR A 90 1.29 -6.30 -3.23
N LEU A 91 0.51 -5.68 -2.33
CA LEU A 91 0.97 -4.50 -1.59
C LEU A 91 2.12 -4.82 -0.63
N GLU A 92 2.09 -5.98 0.02
CA GLU A 92 3.19 -6.41 0.89
C GLU A 92 4.49 -6.56 0.11
N GLN A 93 4.44 -7.13 -1.07
CA GLN A 93 5.60 -7.25 -1.95
C GLN A 93 6.06 -5.89 -2.46
N LEU A 94 5.12 -5.03 -2.83
CA LEU A 94 5.44 -3.70 -3.34
C LEU A 94 6.08 -2.81 -2.27
N LEU A 95 5.54 -2.83 -1.06
CA LEU A 95 5.95 -1.94 0.02
C LEU A 95 7.05 -2.53 0.91
N GLY A 96 7.25 -3.83 0.86
CA GLY A 96 8.30 -4.50 1.64
C GLY A 96 8.00 -4.60 3.14
N CYS A 97 6.72 -4.61 3.51
CA CYS A 97 6.29 -4.70 4.91
C CYS A 97 4.91 -5.36 4.98
N ASN A 98 4.43 -5.63 6.18
CA ASN A 98 3.06 -6.09 6.38
C ASN A 98 2.08 -5.00 6.00
N VAL A 99 1.04 -5.38 5.28
CA VAL A 99 -0.04 -4.48 4.87
C VAL A 99 -1.35 -5.05 5.37
N ASP A 100 -2.14 -4.21 6.01
CA ASP A 100 -3.48 -4.55 6.44
C ASP A 100 -4.47 -3.87 5.50
N VAL A 101 -5.21 -4.67 4.73
CA VAL A 101 -6.16 -4.18 3.73
C VAL A 101 -7.57 -4.28 4.27
N ILE A 102 -8.24 -3.14 4.36
CA ILE A 102 -9.64 -3.05 4.77
C ILE A 102 -10.45 -2.60 3.56
N ARG A 103 -11.48 -3.36 3.23
CA ARG A 103 -12.40 -2.99 2.15
C ARG A 103 -13.51 -2.09 2.70
N LYS A 104 -13.72 -0.95 2.08
CA LYS A 104 -14.81 -0.05 2.44
C LYS A 104 -16.16 -0.68 2.12
N HIS A 105 -17.09 -0.65 3.08
CA HIS A 105 -18.45 -1.15 2.89
C HIS A 105 -19.43 -0.39 3.79
N LYS A 106 -20.73 -0.57 3.55
CA LYS A 106 -21.79 0.19 4.22
C LYS A 106 -21.90 -0.07 5.73
N HIS A 107 -21.45 -1.22 6.18
CA HIS A 107 -21.61 -1.66 7.57
C HIS A 107 -20.32 -1.57 8.38
N MET A 108 -19.42 -0.71 7.99
CA MET A 108 -18.17 -0.49 8.73
C MET A 108 -18.45 0.12 10.10
N ASN A 109 -17.58 -0.24 11.06
CA ASN A 109 -17.60 0.40 12.38
C ASN A 109 -17.45 1.92 12.20
N PRO A 110 -18.38 2.74 12.78
CA PRO A 110 -18.32 4.19 12.61
C PRO A 110 -17.02 4.84 13.10
N TYR A 111 -16.43 4.30 14.18
CA TYR A 111 -15.16 4.82 14.70
C TYR A 111 -14.01 4.56 13.72
N LEU A 112 -13.98 3.37 13.14
CA LEU A 112 -12.97 3.03 12.14
C LEU A 112 -13.11 3.91 10.90
N LEU A 113 -14.33 4.07 10.41
CA LEU A 113 -14.61 4.91 9.25
C LEU A 113 -14.20 6.36 9.51
N GLN A 114 -14.51 6.88 10.71
CA GLN A 114 -14.14 8.23 11.10
C GLN A 114 -12.62 8.40 11.15
N ASN A 115 -11.90 7.44 11.69
CA ASN A 115 -10.43 7.46 11.73
C ASN A 115 -9.84 7.46 10.32
N ILE A 116 -10.39 6.66 9.43
CA ILE A 116 -9.94 6.59 8.04
C ILE A 116 -10.19 7.93 7.33
N GLU A 117 -11.31 8.55 7.56
CA GLU A 117 -11.65 9.84 6.94
C GLU A 117 -10.83 11.00 7.52
N ASN A 118 -10.60 11.00 8.84
CA ASN A 118 -9.86 12.07 9.50
C ASN A 118 -8.35 11.99 9.28
N ASP A 119 -7.77 10.80 9.45
CA ASP A 119 -6.32 10.59 9.38
C ASP A 119 -5.87 10.11 8.01
N GLY A 120 -6.79 9.62 7.19
CA GLY A 120 -6.48 8.97 5.93
C GLY A 120 -6.03 9.93 4.85
N ILE A 121 -5.05 9.48 4.08
CA ILE A 121 -4.54 10.17 2.90
C ILE A 121 -5.04 9.43 1.67
N CYS A 122 -5.80 10.11 0.82
CA CYS A 122 -6.24 9.52 -0.45
C CYS A 122 -5.04 9.45 -1.39
N VAL A 123 -4.63 8.22 -1.71
CA VAL A 123 -3.48 8.01 -2.59
C VAL A 123 -3.90 8.12 -4.05
N PHE A 124 -5.02 7.50 -4.41
CA PHE A 124 -5.61 7.68 -5.73
C PHE A 124 -7.12 7.41 -5.66
N GLY A 125 -7.82 7.82 -6.72
CA GLY A 125 -9.26 7.72 -6.80
C GLY A 125 -9.95 9.01 -6.36
N GLU A 126 -11.26 9.07 -6.52
CA GLU A 126 -12.04 10.23 -6.10
C GLU A 126 -12.27 10.20 -4.59
N ALA A 127 -12.04 11.33 -3.99
CA ALA A 127 -12.24 11.51 -2.57
C ALA A 127 -13.73 11.48 -2.18
#